data_4b836051e08ff561af086030d796cb40
#
_entry.id   4b836051e08ff561af086030d796cb40
#
_cell.length_a   1.000
_cell.length_b   1.000
_cell.length_c   1.000
_cell.angle_alpha   90.00
_cell.angle_beta   90.00
_cell.angle_gamma   90.00
#
_symmetry.space_group_name_H-M   'P 1'
#
loop_
_entity.id
_entity.type
_entity.pdbx_description
1 polymer ?
#
loop_
_entity_poly.entity_id
_entity_poly.type
_entity_poly.pdbx_seq_one_letter_code
_entity_poly.pdbx_strand_id
1 'polypeptide(L)'
;PFFLALDWIFRLTGNFGVAILIFTVLIKAAFFPLANKAYHSMARMKALAPKMTEIKERYKDDPQKAQQEMMALYRSEKVNPASGCLPILIQIPVFFALYKALFVTIEMRHQPFFGWIHDLSAPDPTNLFNLFGLLPFHPEQWSTFLHMPAWALIMGVTMFVQQKLNPPPPDPIQAKIFQWMPVIFTFMLASFPAGLIIYWAWNNTLSVAQQYYIMRHDRAAQKAAKAAKK
;
A
#
# COMPACT_ATOMS: atom_id res chain seq x y z
N PRO A 1 8.89 -21.80 2.64
CA PRO A 1 8.60 -21.35 4.03
C PRO A 1 7.28 -20.59 4.13
N PHE A 2 6.93 -19.71 3.19
CA PHE A 2 5.69 -18.91 3.24
C PHE A 2 4.43 -19.78 3.21
N PHE A 3 4.37 -20.75 2.29
CA PHE A 3 3.27 -21.70 2.22
C PHE A 3 3.12 -22.51 3.49
N LEU A 4 4.22 -23.06 4.04
CA LEU A 4 4.18 -23.82 5.28
C LEU A 4 3.64 -23.01 6.46
N ALA A 5 3.98 -21.71 6.54
CA ALA A 5 3.44 -20.82 7.56
C ALA A 5 1.93 -20.58 7.36
N LEU A 6 1.49 -20.37 6.12
CA LEU A 6 0.07 -20.20 5.78
C LEU A 6 -0.73 -21.46 6.08
N ASP A 7 -0.23 -22.65 5.68
CA ASP A 7 -0.87 -23.93 5.97
C ASP A 7 -0.96 -24.21 7.49
N TRP A 8 0.09 -23.92 8.23
CA TRP A 8 0.07 -24.06 9.68
C TRP A 8 -0.99 -23.16 10.33
N ILE A 9 -1.08 -21.88 9.90
CA ILE A 9 -2.10 -20.95 10.40
C ILE A 9 -3.50 -21.42 9.96
N PHE A 10 -3.64 -21.91 8.74
CA PHE A 10 -4.91 -22.46 8.24
C PHE A 10 -5.38 -23.63 9.09
N ARG A 11 -4.51 -24.56 9.45
CA ARG A 11 -4.85 -25.70 10.34
C ARG A 11 -5.36 -25.26 11.72
N LEU A 12 -4.92 -24.08 12.19
CA LEU A 12 -5.41 -23.50 13.45
C LEU A 12 -6.74 -22.77 13.30
N THR A 13 -6.96 -22.11 12.16
CA THR A 13 -8.09 -21.18 11.96
C THR A 13 -9.24 -21.78 11.15
N GLY A 14 -8.97 -22.83 10.37
CA GLY A 14 -9.92 -23.43 9.44
C GLY A 14 -10.31 -22.55 8.24
N ASN A 15 -9.63 -21.40 8.03
CA ASN A 15 -9.96 -20.47 6.94
C ASN A 15 -8.68 -19.85 6.37
N PHE A 16 -8.41 -20.09 5.07
CA PHE A 16 -7.22 -19.56 4.40
C PHE A 16 -7.20 -18.02 4.31
N GLY A 17 -8.35 -17.38 4.16
CA GLY A 17 -8.41 -15.92 4.17
C GLY A 17 -7.99 -15.35 5.51
N VAL A 18 -8.44 -15.93 6.62
CA VAL A 18 -7.97 -15.58 7.98
C VAL A 18 -6.48 -15.87 8.13
N ALA A 19 -6.00 -16.98 7.58
CA ALA A 19 -4.57 -17.31 7.59
C ALA A 19 -3.74 -16.23 6.88
N ILE A 20 -4.20 -15.71 5.74
CA ILE A 20 -3.56 -14.60 5.01
C ILE A 20 -3.53 -13.32 5.87
N LEU A 21 -4.63 -12.99 6.55
CA LEU A 21 -4.70 -11.80 7.42
C LEU A 21 -3.71 -11.91 8.59
N ILE A 22 -3.70 -13.04 9.30
CA ILE A 22 -2.79 -13.29 10.43
C ILE A 22 -1.34 -13.30 9.95
N PHE A 23 -1.05 -14.01 8.86
CA PHE A 23 0.29 -14.06 8.27
C PHE A 23 0.81 -12.67 7.91
N THR A 24 -0.06 -11.81 7.36
CA THR A 24 0.30 -10.41 7.06
C THR A 24 0.68 -9.65 8.32
N VAL A 25 -0.05 -9.84 9.42
CA VAL A 25 0.29 -9.21 10.72
C VAL A 25 1.64 -9.71 11.23
N LEU A 26 1.92 -11.02 11.15
CA LEU A 26 3.19 -11.59 11.58
C LEU A 26 4.38 -11.08 10.76
N ILE A 27 4.23 -10.98 9.43
CA ILE A 27 5.26 -10.39 8.55
C ILE A 27 5.49 -8.92 8.93
N LYS A 28 4.43 -8.15 9.14
CA LYS A 28 4.53 -6.76 9.57
C LYS A 28 5.19 -6.60 10.93
N ALA A 29 4.91 -7.50 11.88
CA ALA A 29 5.55 -7.52 13.18
C ALA A 29 7.05 -7.84 13.06
N ALA A 30 7.42 -8.82 12.25
CA ALA A 30 8.83 -9.18 12.01
C ALA A 30 9.63 -8.03 11.39
N PHE A 31 9.04 -7.30 10.42
CA PHE A 31 9.68 -6.15 9.77
C PHE A 31 9.39 -4.81 10.46
N PHE A 32 8.71 -4.81 11.61
CA PHE A 32 8.32 -3.59 12.33
C PHE A 32 9.50 -2.63 12.60
N PRO A 33 10.67 -3.07 13.13
CA PRO A 33 11.78 -2.15 13.40
C PRO A 33 12.33 -1.48 12.13
N LEU A 34 12.34 -2.20 11.00
CA LEU A 34 12.80 -1.67 9.73
C LEU A 34 11.77 -0.69 9.14
N ALA A 35 10.49 -1.05 9.17
CA ALA A 35 9.39 -0.19 8.74
C ALA A 35 9.32 1.10 9.58
N ASN A 36 9.52 0.99 10.88
CA ASN A 36 9.52 2.13 11.80
C ASN A 36 10.60 3.17 11.42
N LYS A 37 11.83 2.72 11.15
CA LYS A 37 12.91 3.60 10.66
C LYS A 37 12.55 4.29 9.33
N ALA A 38 11.93 3.55 8.41
CA ALA A 38 11.48 4.09 7.13
C ALA A 38 10.41 5.16 7.31
N TYR A 39 9.38 4.90 8.13
CA TYR A 39 8.30 5.87 8.38
C TYR A 39 8.75 7.11 9.13
N HIS A 40 9.68 7.01 10.08
CA HIS A 40 10.32 8.17 10.72
C HIS A 40 11.07 9.03 9.69
N SER A 41 11.81 8.41 8.78
CA SER A 41 12.50 9.14 7.70
C SER A 41 11.51 9.82 6.76
N MET A 42 10.40 9.13 6.39
CA MET A 42 9.32 9.71 5.57
C MET A 42 8.63 10.89 6.27
N ALA A 43 8.40 10.80 7.59
CA ALA A 43 7.83 11.89 8.37
C ALA A 43 8.73 13.14 8.36
N ARG A 44 10.05 12.95 8.48
CA ARG A 44 11.04 14.04 8.35
C ARG A 44 11.03 14.64 6.94
N MET A 45 11.01 13.80 5.89
CA MET A 45 10.89 14.30 4.50
C MET A 45 9.63 15.12 4.30
N LYS A 46 8.48 14.68 4.85
CA LYS A 46 7.23 15.43 4.76
C LYS A 46 7.32 16.79 5.45
N ALA A 47 8.07 16.90 6.53
CA ALA A 47 8.32 18.17 7.21
C ALA A 47 9.20 19.13 6.38
N LEU A 48 10.01 18.62 5.44
CA LEU A 48 10.83 19.42 4.52
C LEU A 48 10.07 19.87 3.26
N ALA A 49 8.84 19.41 3.05
CA ALA A 49 8.05 19.75 1.86
C ALA A 49 7.98 21.24 1.54
N PRO A 50 7.79 22.19 2.50
CA PRO A 50 7.80 23.62 2.20
C PRO A 50 9.14 24.09 1.64
N LYS A 51 10.27 23.67 2.23
CA LYS A 51 11.62 24.02 1.72
C LYS A 51 11.86 23.45 0.30
N MET A 52 11.34 22.27 0.02
CA MET A 52 11.40 21.66 -1.31
C MET A 52 10.60 22.46 -2.34
N THR A 53 9.44 23.00 -1.96
CA THR A 53 8.64 23.87 -2.82
C THR A 53 9.38 25.17 -3.13
N GLU A 54 10.00 25.81 -2.13
CA GLU A 54 10.82 27.00 -2.33
C GLU A 54 12.00 26.77 -3.29
N ILE A 55 12.69 25.63 -3.17
CA ILE A 55 13.78 25.27 -4.11
C ILE A 55 13.24 25.11 -5.53
N LYS A 56 12.10 24.43 -5.70
CA LYS A 56 11.47 24.25 -7.02
C LYS A 56 11.06 25.58 -7.65
N GLU A 57 10.50 26.50 -6.88
CA GLU A 57 10.11 27.83 -7.36
C GLU A 57 11.33 28.68 -7.73
N ARG A 58 12.39 28.62 -6.88
CA ARG A 58 13.62 29.38 -7.11
C ARG A 58 14.39 28.94 -8.36
N TYR A 59 14.38 27.65 -8.66
CA TYR A 59 15.10 27.06 -9.80
C TYR A 59 14.16 26.48 -10.84
N LYS A 60 13.03 27.14 -11.08
CA LYS A 60 11.99 26.69 -12.02
C LYS A 60 12.51 26.51 -13.45
N ASP A 61 13.45 27.36 -13.87
CA ASP A 61 14.04 27.36 -15.20
C ASP A 61 15.29 26.47 -15.33
N ASP A 62 15.78 25.90 -14.20
CA ASP A 62 16.93 25.00 -14.17
C ASP A 62 16.62 23.75 -13.32
N PRO A 63 15.99 22.72 -13.94
CA PRO A 63 15.64 21.49 -13.24
C PRO A 63 16.83 20.73 -12.65
N GLN A 64 18.01 20.81 -13.28
CA GLN A 64 19.22 20.13 -12.80
C GLN A 64 19.71 20.77 -11.50
N LYS A 65 19.74 22.08 -11.45
CA LYS A 65 20.13 22.83 -10.25
C LYS A 65 19.11 22.63 -9.12
N ALA A 66 17.82 22.62 -9.44
CA ALA A 66 16.77 22.30 -8.48
C ALA A 66 16.98 20.92 -7.84
N GLN A 67 17.33 19.91 -8.63
CA GLN A 67 17.61 18.57 -8.14
C GLN A 67 18.88 18.51 -7.29
N GLN A 68 19.93 19.20 -7.66
CA GLN A 68 21.18 19.30 -6.87
C GLN A 68 20.92 19.94 -5.50
N GLU A 69 20.18 21.05 -5.46
CA GLU A 69 19.82 21.73 -4.22
C GLU A 69 18.91 20.89 -3.32
N MET A 70 17.96 20.15 -3.91
CA MET A 70 17.16 19.19 -3.16
C MET A 70 18.00 18.06 -2.56
N MET A 71 18.99 17.53 -3.28
CA MET A 71 19.91 16.53 -2.75
C MET A 71 20.81 17.10 -1.65
N ALA A 72 21.24 18.35 -1.79
CA ALA A 72 21.98 19.06 -0.75
C ALA A 72 21.13 19.26 0.52
N LEU A 73 19.86 19.63 0.36
CA LEU A 73 18.90 19.73 1.46
C LEU A 73 18.72 18.39 2.19
N TYR A 74 18.57 17.28 1.47
CA TYR A 74 18.44 15.94 2.08
C TYR A 74 19.69 15.55 2.87
N ARG A 75 20.88 15.88 2.35
CA ARG A 75 22.16 15.62 3.04
C ARG A 75 22.31 16.48 4.30
N SER A 76 21.99 17.76 4.24
CA SER A 76 22.09 18.68 5.38
C SER A 76 21.13 18.31 6.51
N GLU A 77 19.92 17.87 6.18
CA GLU A 77 18.89 17.44 7.14
C GLU A 77 19.03 15.95 7.54
N LYS A 78 20.07 15.26 7.03
CA LYS A 78 20.38 13.83 7.30
C LYS A 78 19.16 12.91 7.02
N VAL A 79 18.42 13.16 5.94
CA VAL A 79 17.27 12.40 5.50
C VAL A 79 17.62 11.62 4.24
N ASN A 80 17.31 10.33 4.23
CA ASN A 80 17.56 9.49 3.06
C ASN A 80 16.28 9.38 2.21
N PRO A 81 16.26 9.91 0.97
CA PRO A 81 15.08 9.81 0.10
C PRO A 81 14.74 8.35 -0.31
N ALA A 82 15.73 7.46 -0.32
CA ALA A 82 15.50 6.04 -0.63
C ALA A 82 14.70 5.30 0.47
N SER A 83 14.55 5.88 1.67
CA SER A 83 13.73 5.27 2.73
C SER A 83 12.25 5.16 2.35
N GLY A 84 11.77 5.99 1.43
CA GLY A 84 10.38 5.94 0.93
C GLY A 84 10.08 4.71 0.07
N CYS A 85 11.06 4.13 -0.61
CA CYS A 85 10.87 2.92 -1.42
C CYS A 85 11.13 1.62 -0.64
N LEU A 86 11.70 1.69 0.57
CA LEU A 86 12.03 0.50 1.37
C LEU A 86 10.82 -0.39 1.68
N PRO A 87 9.62 0.14 2.03
CA PRO A 87 8.44 -0.68 2.22
C PRO A 87 8.05 -1.47 0.97
N ILE A 88 8.23 -0.89 -0.22
CA ILE A 88 7.94 -1.55 -1.50
C ILE A 88 8.92 -2.71 -1.74
N LEU A 89 10.21 -2.51 -1.49
CA LEU A 89 11.22 -3.55 -1.64
C LEU A 89 10.96 -4.77 -0.75
N ILE A 90 10.49 -4.55 0.49
CA ILE A 90 10.08 -5.62 1.39
C ILE A 90 8.81 -6.31 0.88
N GLN A 91 7.90 -5.53 0.31
CA GLN A 91 6.61 -6.01 -0.16
C GLN A 91 6.70 -6.95 -1.36
N ILE A 92 7.65 -6.71 -2.30
CA ILE A 92 7.78 -7.48 -3.54
C ILE A 92 7.96 -8.99 -3.28
N PRO A 93 8.91 -9.46 -2.45
CA PRO A 93 9.06 -10.88 -2.16
C PRO A 93 7.82 -11.51 -1.50
N VAL A 94 7.16 -10.78 -0.61
CA VAL A 94 5.94 -11.25 0.07
C VAL A 94 4.80 -11.40 -0.93
N PHE A 95 4.63 -10.41 -1.81
CA PHE A 95 3.63 -10.44 -2.87
C PHE A 95 3.83 -11.64 -3.81
N PHE A 96 5.05 -11.85 -4.31
CA PHE A 96 5.37 -12.98 -5.18
C PHE A 96 5.16 -14.34 -4.50
N ALA A 97 5.51 -14.45 -3.21
CA ALA A 97 5.31 -15.67 -2.46
C ALA A 97 3.81 -16.01 -2.30
N LEU A 98 2.99 -14.99 -2.00
CA LEU A 98 1.55 -15.16 -1.86
C LEU A 98 0.87 -15.42 -3.22
N TYR A 99 1.26 -14.67 -4.26
CA TYR A 99 0.81 -14.90 -5.61
C TYR A 99 1.07 -16.35 -6.03
N LYS A 100 2.31 -16.84 -5.82
CA LYS A 100 2.67 -18.22 -6.15
C LYS A 100 1.89 -19.23 -5.30
N ALA A 101 1.65 -18.95 -4.03
CA ALA A 101 0.83 -19.80 -3.17
C ALA A 101 -0.61 -19.91 -3.70
N LEU A 102 -1.26 -18.81 -4.05
CA LEU A 102 -2.63 -18.79 -4.57
C LEU A 102 -2.79 -19.47 -5.93
N PHE A 103 -1.81 -19.37 -6.82
CA PHE A 103 -1.90 -19.94 -8.17
C PHE A 103 -1.39 -21.38 -8.31
N VAL A 104 -0.45 -21.79 -7.46
CA VAL A 104 0.25 -23.08 -7.60
C VAL A 104 -0.21 -24.11 -6.58
N THR A 105 -0.75 -23.67 -5.44
CA THR A 105 -1.09 -24.58 -4.34
C THR A 105 -2.51 -25.09 -4.47
N ILE A 106 -2.65 -26.40 -4.54
CA ILE A 106 -3.96 -27.07 -4.65
C ILE A 106 -4.80 -26.82 -3.41
N GLU A 107 -4.18 -26.75 -2.23
CA GLU A 107 -4.84 -26.57 -0.93
C GLU A 107 -5.57 -25.21 -0.78
N MET A 108 -5.12 -24.20 -1.51
CA MET A 108 -5.76 -22.88 -1.49
C MET A 108 -6.85 -22.71 -2.54
N ARG A 109 -6.94 -23.66 -3.48
CA ARG A 109 -7.96 -23.64 -4.54
C ARG A 109 -9.34 -23.90 -3.95
N HIS A 110 -10.33 -23.09 -4.37
CA HIS A 110 -11.72 -23.16 -3.91
C HIS A 110 -11.92 -23.00 -2.40
N GLN A 111 -10.94 -22.37 -1.71
CA GLN A 111 -11.09 -22.07 -0.29
C GLN A 111 -11.89 -20.78 -0.08
N PRO A 112 -12.95 -20.84 0.76
CA PRO A 112 -13.77 -19.67 1.03
C PRO A 112 -13.10 -18.69 1.99
N PHE A 113 -13.57 -17.45 1.93
CA PHE A 113 -13.34 -16.44 2.96
C PHE A 113 -14.68 -16.16 3.69
N PHE A 114 -15.01 -14.89 3.93
CA PHE A 114 -16.29 -14.48 4.50
C PHE A 114 -17.16 -13.79 3.46
N GLY A 115 -18.49 -13.76 3.73
CA GLY A 115 -19.46 -13.08 2.90
C GLY A 115 -19.62 -13.73 1.53
N TRP A 116 -19.42 -12.96 0.48
CA TRP A 116 -19.60 -13.38 -0.91
C TRP A 116 -18.38 -14.03 -1.56
N ILE A 117 -17.24 -14.09 -0.85
CA ILE A 117 -16.04 -14.73 -1.38
C ILE A 117 -16.05 -16.23 -1.07
N HIS A 118 -16.44 -17.02 -2.05
CA HIS A 118 -16.51 -18.48 -1.96
C HIS A 118 -15.24 -19.17 -2.47
N ASP A 119 -14.40 -18.44 -3.20
CA ASP A 119 -13.12 -18.93 -3.71
C ASP A 119 -12.07 -17.81 -3.71
N LEU A 120 -11.05 -17.96 -2.86
CA LEU A 120 -9.93 -17.01 -2.77
C LEU A 120 -9.03 -17.02 -4.00
N SER A 121 -9.03 -18.11 -4.78
CA SER A 121 -8.24 -18.26 -6.01
C SER A 121 -8.94 -17.70 -7.26
N ALA A 122 -10.23 -17.41 -7.18
CA ALA A 122 -11.03 -16.77 -8.22
C ALA A 122 -11.12 -15.25 -8.01
N PRO A 123 -11.44 -14.48 -9.08
CA PRO A 123 -11.78 -13.06 -8.93
C PRO A 123 -13.03 -12.87 -8.05
N ASP A 124 -13.12 -11.73 -7.40
CA ASP A 124 -14.29 -11.33 -6.61
C ASP A 124 -15.52 -11.22 -7.55
N PRO A 125 -16.63 -11.95 -7.28
CA PRO A 125 -17.79 -12.00 -8.17
C PRO A 125 -18.65 -10.72 -8.13
N THR A 126 -18.42 -9.80 -7.23
CA THR A 126 -19.18 -8.55 -7.15
C THR A 126 -18.80 -7.57 -8.25
N ASN A 127 -19.72 -6.67 -8.59
CA ASN A 127 -19.45 -5.61 -9.56
C ASN A 127 -20.18 -4.32 -9.18
N LEU A 128 -19.46 -3.20 -9.17
CA LEU A 128 -20.02 -1.88 -8.88
C LEU A 128 -21.10 -1.48 -9.89
N PHE A 129 -20.88 -1.77 -11.18
CA PHE A 129 -21.75 -1.31 -12.27
C PHE A 129 -23.13 -1.98 -12.29
N ASN A 130 -23.27 -3.15 -11.65
CA ASN A 130 -24.58 -3.79 -11.42
C ASN A 130 -25.05 -3.64 -9.96
N LEU A 131 -24.52 -2.64 -9.23
CA LEU A 131 -24.82 -2.38 -7.83
C LEU A 131 -24.60 -3.62 -6.95
N PHE A 132 -23.48 -4.30 -7.16
CA PHE A 132 -23.09 -5.52 -6.42
C PHE A 132 -24.10 -6.67 -6.52
N GLY A 133 -24.76 -6.79 -7.69
CA GLY A 133 -25.72 -7.86 -7.98
C GLY A 133 -27.18 -7.48 -7.76
N LEU A 134 -27.50 -6.23 -7.41
CA LEU A 134 -28.89 -5.75 -7.31
C LEU A 134 -29.56 -5.60 -8.69
N LEU A 135 -28.78 -5.35 -9.75
CA LEU A 135 -29.28 -5.24 -11.11
C LEU A 135 -29.00 -6.53 -11.88
N PRO A 136 -30.01 -7.07 -12.64
CA PRO A 136 -29.90 -8.37 -13.32
C PRO A 136 -29.17 -8.28 -14.67
N PHE A 137 -28.02 -7.62 -14.72
CA PHE A 137 -27.15 -7.59 -15.90
C PHE A 137 -25.69 -7.75 -15.52
N HIS A 138 -24.88 -8.21 -16.47
CA HIS A 138 -23.48 -8.56 -16.27
C HIS A 138 -22.59 -7.69 -17.19
N PRO A 139 -22.21 -6.47 -16.76
CA PRO A 139 -21.44 -5.53 -17.57
C PRO A 139 -20.04 -6.05 -17.93
N GLU A 140 -19.47 -6.92 -17.09
CA GLU A 140 -18.20 -7.59 -17.32
C GLU A 140 -18.18 -8.45 -18.60
N GLN A 141 -19.33 -8.89 -19.10
CA GLN A 141 -19.45 -9.62 -20.36
C GLN A 141 -19.17 -8.73 -21.59
N TRP A 142 -19.35 -7.42 -21.47
CA TRP A 142 -19.11 -6.47 -22.55
C TRP A 142 -17.65 -5.99 -22.58
N SER A 143 -17.02 -5.84 -21.40
CA SER A 143 -15.63 -5.46 -21.26
C SER A 143 -15.09 -5.81 -19.88
N THR A 144 -13.87 -6.31 -19.83
CA THR A 144 -13.14 -6.57 -18.58
C THR A 144 -12.92 -5.28 -17.76
N PHE A 145 -12.89 -4.11 -18.40
CA PHE A 145 -12.83 -2.82 -17.70
C PHE A 145 -14.11 -2.49 -16.92
N LEU A 146 -15.22 -3.14 -17.24
CA LEU A 146 -16.48 -3.03 -16.51
C LEU A 146 -16.58 -4.03 -15.36
N HIS A 147 -15.53 -4.78 -15.07
CA HIS A 147 -15.42 -5.59 -13.86
C HIS A 147 -14.76 -4.78 -12.76
N MET A 148 -15.56 -4.25 -11.84
CA MET A 148 -15.10 -3.45 -10.71
C MET A 148 -15.65 -4.00 -9.40
N PRO A 149 -14.96 -5.00 -8.83
CA PRO A 149 -15.43 -5.71 -7.64
C PRO A 149 -15.20 -4.90 -6.36
N ALA A 150 -15.94 -5.25 -5.30
CA ALA A 150 -15.92 -4.55 -4.02
C ALA A 150 -14.53 -4.52 -3.38
N TRP A 151 -13.83 -5.65 -3.36
CA TRP A 151 -12.49 -5.72 -2.78
C TRP A 151 -11.46 -4.91 -3.54
N ALA A 152 -11.58 -4.80 -4.88
CA ALA A 152 -10.70 -3.92 -5.66
C ALA A 152 -10.93 -2.44 -5.32
N LEU A 153 -12.19 -2.03 -5.11
CA LEU A 153 -12.50 -0.67 -4.64
C LEU A 153 -11.92 -0.40 -3.25
N ILE A 154 -12.11 -1.33 -2.30
CA ILE A 154 -11.52 -1.23 -0.95
C ILE A 154 -10.00 -1.10 -1.04
N MET A 155 -9.36 -1.93 -1.86
CA MET A 155 -7.92 -1.85 -2.11
C MET A 155 -7.52 -0.46 -2.66
N GLY A 156 -8.23 0.03 -3.67
CA GLY A 156 -7.97 1.35 -4.28
C GLY A 156 -8.08 2.49 -3.27
N VAL A 157 -9.12 2.48 -2.43
CA VAL A 157 -9.30 3.45 -1.34
C VAL A 157 -8.16 3.38 -0.33
N THR A 158 -7.77 2.18 0.11
CA THR A 158 -6.67 2.01 1.07
C THR A 158 -5.32 2.46 0.46
N MET A 159 -5.08 2.20 -0.83
CA MET A 159 -3.91 2.71 -1.56
C MET A 159 -3.91 4.23 -1.64
N PHE A 160 -5.05 4.83 -1.96
CA PHE A 160 -5.18 6.29 -2.02
C PHE A 160 -4.89 6.94 -0.66
N VAL A 161 -5.45 6.40 0.43
CA VAL A 161 -5.19 6.89 1.80
C VAL A 161 -3.71 6.75 2.14
N GLN A 162 -3.10 5.61 1.85
CA GLN A 162 -1.67 5.39 2.10
C GLN A 162 -0.80 6.38 1.33
N GLN A 163 -1.14 6.66 0.08
CA GLN A 163 -0.40 7.60 -0.75
C GLN A 163 -0.46 9.04 -0.22
N LYS A 164 -1.61 9.46 0.34
CA LYS A 164 -1.74 10.77 0.99
C LYS A 164 -0.85 10.93 2.24
N LEU A 165 -0.48 9.84 2.87
CA LEU A 165 0.45 9.85 4.00
C LEU A 165 1.90 9.96 3.56
N ASN A 166 2.24 9.51 2.36
CA ASN A 166 3.60 9.57 1.83
C ASN A 166 4.02 11.02 1.49
N PRO A 167 5.32 11.33 1.56
CA PRO A 167 5.84 12.60 1.06
C PRO A 167 5.65 12.69 -0.46
N PRO A 168 5.35 13.90 -0.99
CA PRO A 168 5.24 14.08 -2.43
C PRO A 168 6.58 13.84 -3.12
N PRO A 169 6.60 13.19 -4.29
CA PRO A 169 7.82 13.04 -5.07
C PRO A 169 8.40 14.41 -5.49
N PRO A 170 9.72 14.51 -5.63
CA PRO A 170 10.36 15.74 -6.07
C PRO A 170 10.04 16.11 -7.52
N ASP A 171 9.83 15.14 -8.40
CA ASP A 171 9.51 15.35 -9.81
C ASP A 171 7.98 15.53 -10.01
N PRO A 172 7.52 16.58 -10.73
CA PRO A 172 6.10 16.80 -10.99
C PRO A 172 5.47 15.73 -11.88
N ILE A 173 6.22 15.13 -12.81
CA ILE A 173 5.73 14.02 -13.64
C ILE A 173 5.52 12.79 -12.78
N GLN A 174 6.52 12.47 -11.95
CA GLN A 174 6.43 11.37 -11.00
C GLN A 174 5.26 11.59 -10.01
N ALA A 175 5.04 12.82 -9.54
CA ALA A 175 3.92 13.14 -8.65
C ALA A 175 2.56 12.85 -9.31
N LYS A 176 2.39 13.18 -10.59
CA LYS A 176 1.17 12.84 -11.36
C LYS A 176 1.00 11.33 -11.54
N ILE A 177 2.07 10.62 -11.89
CA ILE A 177 2.04 9.16 -12.02
C ILE A 177 1.59 8.52 -10.69
N PHE A 178 2.21 8.90 -9.59
CA PHE A 178 1.84 8.39 -8.27
C PHE A 178 0.39 8.73 -7.91
N GLN A 179 -0.09 9.93 -8.26
CA GLN A 179 -1.48 10.33 -7.98
C GLN A 179 -2.51 9.43 -8.67
N TRP A 180 -2.25 9.01 -9.92
CA TRP A 180 -3.14 8.14 -10.68
C TRP A 180 -2.94 6.65 -10.41
N MET A 181 -1.81 6.28 -9.81
CA MET A 181 -1.45 4.88 -9.54
C MET A 181 -2.54 4.08 -8.79
N PRO A 182 -3.20 4.59 -7.72
CA PRO A 182 -4.26 3.84 -7.06
C PRO A 182 -5.42 3.52 -8.00
N VAL A 183 -5.81 4.44 -8.88
CA VAL A 183 -6.89 4.24 -9.85
C VAL A 183 -6.47 3.18 -10.87
N ILE A 184 -5.29 3.35 -11.48
CA ILE A 184 -4.76 2.40 -12.48
C ILE A 184 -4.66 0.99 -11.89
N PHE A 185 -4.11 0.85 -10.68
CA PHE A 185 -3.99 -0.45 -10.02
C PHE A 185 -5.34 -1.07 -9.67
N THR A 186 -6.32 -0.26 -9.27
CA THR A 186 -7.68 -0.76 -9.00
C THR A 186 -8.27 -1.43 -10.22
N PHE A 187 -8.20 -0.80 -11.40
CA PHE A 187 -8.69 -1.39 -12.65
C PHE A 187 -7.85 -2.58 -13.11
N MET A 188 -6.53 -2.46 -13.04
CA MET A 188 -5.62 -3.51 -13.52
C MET A 188 -5.75 -4.79 -12.69
N LEU A 189 -5.92 -4.66 -11.38
CA LEU A 189 -5.97 -5.79 -10.45
C LEU A 189 -7.41 -6.28 -10.18
N ALA A 190 -8.43 -5.64 -10.72
CA ALA A 190 -9.82 -6.01 -10.51
C ALA A 190 -10.14 -7.48 -10.87
N SER A 191 -9.44 -8.03 -11.87
CA SER A 191 -9.60 -9.42 -12.33
C SER A 191 -8.65 -10.41 -11.65
N PHE A 192 -7.86 -9.98 -10.68
CA PHE A 192 -6.97 -10.85 -9.94
C PHE A 192 -7.73 -11.66 -8.87
N PRO A 193 -7.15 -12.79 -8.39
CA PRO A 193 -7.74 -13.59 -7.33
C PRO A 193 -8.09 -12.77 -6.10
N ALA A 194 -9.29 -12.99 -5.55
CA ALA A 194 -9.81 -12.26 -4.40
C ALA A 194 -8.86 -12.30 -3.18
N GLY A 195 -8.23 -13.44 -2.93
CA GLY A 195 -7.26 -13.58 -1.84
C GLY A 195 -6.07 -12.62 -1.93
N LEU A 196 -5.60 -12.33 -3.15
CA LEU A 196 -4.51 -11.40 -3.40
C LEU A 196 -4.94 -9.95 -3.15
N ILE A 197 -6.15 -9.58 -3.58
CA ILE A 197 -6.72 -8.25 -3.40
C ILE A 197 -7.04 -7.98 -1.92
N ILE A 198 -7.61 -8.97 -1.22
CA ILE A 198 -7.86 -8.92 0.23
C ILE A 198 -6.56 -8.71 1.00
N TYR A 199 -5.51 -9.51 0.67
CA TYR A 199 -4.18 -9.33 1.24
C TYR A 199 -3.67 -7.89 1.03
N TRP A 200 -3.78 -7.36 -0.19
CA TRP A 200 -3.28 -6.02 -0.50
C TRP A 200 -4.04 -4.93 0.27
N ALA A 201 -5.38 -5.00 0.28
CA ALA A 201 -6.22 -4.08 1.04
C ALA A 201 -5.87 -4.11 2.54
N TRP A 202 -5.70 -5.31 3.11
CA TRP A 202 -5.33 -5.49 4.51
C TRP A 202 -3.92 -4.97 4.81
N ASN A 203 -2.95 -5.31 3.96
CA ASN A 203 -1.58 -4.83 4.09
C ASN A 203 -1.49 -3.29 4.03
N ASN A 204 -2.24 -2.65 3.14
CA ASN A 204 -2.33 -1.18 3.07
C ASN A 204 -2.95 -0.62 4.33
N THR A 205 -4.05 -1.20 4.82
CA THR A 205 -4.73 -0.78 6.06
C THR A 205 -3.78 -0.80 7.25
N LEU A 206 -3.05 -1.90 7.42
CA LEU A 206 -2.03 -2.02 8.48
C LEU A 206 -0.90 -1.01 8.30
N SER A 207 -0.46 -0.75 7.05
CA SER A 207 0.56 0.25 6.76
C SER A 207 0.10 1.67 7.10
N VAL A 208 -1.15 2.00 6.74
CA VAL A 208 -1.77 3.29 7.07
C VAL A 208 -1.85 3.47 8.59
N ALA A 209 -2.32 2.45 9.32
CA ALA A 209 -2.42 2.49 10.77
C ALA A 209 -1.04 2.69 11.42
N GLN A 210 -0.02 1.93 11.00
CA GLN A 210 1.34 2.03 11.50
C GLN A 210 1.95 3.40 11.19
N GLN A 211 1.85 3.86 9.95
CA GLN A 211 2.40 5.15 9.52
C GLN A 211 1.72 6.32 10.21
N TYR A 212 0.40 6.28 10.37
CA TYR A 212 -0.36 7.30 11.08
C TYR A 212 0.06 7.40 12.55
N TYR A 213 0.21 6.26 13.23
CA TYR A 213 0.66 6.19 14.62
C TYR A 213 2.04 6.83 14.80
N ILE A 214 3.01 6.44 13.96
CA ILE A 214 4.39 6.96 14.02
C ILE A 214 4.40 8.47 13.72
N MET A 215 3.72 8.92 12.66
CA MET A 215 3.70 10.33 12.29
C MET A 215 3.03 11.21 13.35
N ARG A 216 2.03 10.70 14.07
CA ARG A 216 1.38 11.41 15.18
C ARG A 216 2.35 11.60 16.35
N HIS A 217 3.08 10.55 16.71
CA HIS A 217 4.11 10.61 17.77
C HIS A 217 5.24 11.56 17.43
N ASP A 218 5.76 11.52 16.20
CA ASP A 218 6.81 12.43 15.74
C ASP A 218 6.38 13.90 15.79
N ARG A 219 5.16 14.21 15.37
CA ARG A 219 4.61 15.56 15.45
C ARG A 219 4.48 16.05 16.89
N ALA A 220 4.03 15.19 17.80
CA ALA A 220 3.92 15.52 19.21
C ALA A 220 5.30 15.80 19.84
N ALA A 221 6.29 14.97 19.56
CA ALA A 221 7.67 15.14 20.02
C ALA A 221 8.30 16.44 19.48
N GLN A 222 8.10 16.76 18.19
CA GLN A 222 8.58 18.01 17.59
C GLN A 222 7.92 19.25 18.20
N LYS A 223 6.61 19.21 18.50
CA LYS A 223 5.93 20.31 19.18
C LYS A 223 6.43 20.51 20.60
N ALA A 224 6.64 19.44 21.37
CA ALA A 224 7.20 19.51 22.73
C ALA A 224 8.61 20.07 22.73
N ALA A 225 9.48 19.63 21.79
CA ALA A 225 10.84 20.13 21.64
C ALA A 225 10.89 21.63 21.26
N LYS A 226 9.94 22.11 20.44
CA LYS A 226 9.83 23.55 20.12
C LYS A 226 9.32 24.38 21.30
N ALA A 227 8.43 23.84 22.12
CA ALA A 227 7.92 24.52 23.31
C ALA A 227 8.98 24.63 24.40
N ALA A 228 9.85 23.63 24.55
CA ALA A 228 10.95 23.64 25.53
C ALA A 228 12.13 24.57 25.15
N LYS A 229 12.17 25.07 23.91
CA LYS A 229 13.21 26.01 23.42
C LYS A 229 12.75 27.48 23.44
N LYS A 230 11.49 27.72 23.80
CA LYS A 230 10.94 29.05 24.07
C LYS A 230 10.95 29.36 25.55
#